data_3094181b1330480bebef9e70c235d535
#
_entry.id   3094181b1330480bebef9e70c235d535
#
_cell.length_a   1.000
_cell.length_b   1.000
_cell.length_c   1.000
_cell.angle_alpha   90.00
_cell.angle_beta   90.00
_cell.angle_gamma   90.00
#
_symmetry.space_group_name_H-M   'P 1'
#
loop_
_entity.id
_entity.type
_entity.pdbx_description
1 polymer ?
#
loop_
_entity_poly.entity_id
_entity_poly.type
_entity_poly.pdbx_seq_one_letter_code
_entity_poly.pdbx_strand_id
1 'polypeptide(L)'
;AASYHYDEAIALLEKDDAKEAQQLLATLKKEKESLVKWEDPTKISHVFFHSLIVDPAKAFHTQQAQGYKDYMVTISEFNKTIDQLYKNNYVLVNLNGLVKKGTDGKLTFTGVSLPEGKKPLILSQDDVSYYEYMDNSGFPSKLIVDKQNQIKNIYIDNKKETVGDYDMVPLIDSFIKKHPDFSYQGAKGTLALTGYNGVLGYRTSKSEYGDNEKTNKEIEAAKKVADQLKKDGWSFASHTWGHLNMTQASLADIQQDNERWQNEVAPILGKTNILIYPFGADISDWQPYSEANQKFAYLKQQGFDIFCNVDASTPAWGQLGTDYYRNARINIDGIRFEADLKGDNPILDQFINVKEVYDQKDRG
;
A
#
# COMPACT_ATOMS: atom_id res chain seq x y z
N ALA A 1 -10.62 4.84 21.66
CA ALA A 1 -11.54 3.79 21.22
C ALA A 1 -11.90 3.90 19.73
N ALA A 2 -12.27 5.08 19.23
CA ALA A 2 -12.70 5.22 17.82
C ALA A 2 -11.72 4.71 16.77
N SER A 3 -10.42 4.61 17.10
CA SER A 3 -9.35 4.08 16.23
C SER A 3 -8.69 2.84 16.84
N TYR A 4 -9.39 2.10 17.69
CA TYR A 4 -8.95 0.83 18.30
C TYR A 4 -7.78 0.94 19.30
N HIS A 5 -7.49 2.11 19.85
CA HIS A 5 -6.49 2.34 20.90
C HIS A 5 -7.06 2.01 22.29
N TYR A 6 -7.53 0.77 22.49
CA TYR A 6 -8.17 0.38 23.74
C TYR A 6 -7.23 0.46 24.95
N ASP A 7 -6.00 -0.05 24.81
CA ASP A 7 -5.03 -0.09 25.92
C ASP A 7 -4.66 1.29 26.43
N GLU A 8 -4.37 2.21 25.50
CA GLU A 8 -4.00 3.59 25.82
C GLU A 8 -5.19 4.33 26.43
N ALA A 9 -6.41 4.16 25.88
CA ALA A 9 -7.62 4.77 26.41
C ALA A 9 -7.93 4.25 27.83
N ILE A 10 -7.82 2.94 28.05
CA ILE A 10 -8.02 2.31 29.36
C ILE A 10 -6.99 2.86 30.36
N ALA A 11 -5.70 2.88 29.99
CA ALA A 11 -4.63 3.37 30.88
C ALA A 11 -4.76 4.86 31.25
N LEU A 12 -5.36 5.68 30.36
CA LEU A 12 -5.68 7.07 30.68
C LEU A 12 -6.84 7.19 31.64
N LEU A 13 -7.92 6.44 31.41
CA LEU A 13 -9.14 6.48 32.23
C LEU A 13 -8.95 5.87 33.63
N GLU A 14 -8.01 4.93 33.78
CA GLU A 14 -7.65 4.36 35.10
C GLU A 14 -7.05 5.39 36.07
N LYS A 15 -6.62 6.54 35.56
CA LYS A 15 -6.06 7.63 36.34
C LYS A 15 -7.07 8.75 36.65
N ASP A 16 -8.32 8.60 36.22
CA ASP A 16 -9.37 9.61 36.34
C ASP A 16 -10.50 9.05 37.22
N ASP A 17 -10.72 9.65 38.38
CA ASP A 17 -11.75 9.23 39.36
C ASP A 17 -13.15 9.80 39.04
N ALA A 18 -13.31 10.60 37.98
CA ALA A 18 -14.60 11.12 37.58
C ALA A 18 -15.57 10.00 37.25
N LYS A 19 -16.82 10.14 37.65
CA LYS A 19 -17.85 9.09 37.45
C LYS A 19 -18.03 8.72 35.98
N GLU A 20 -18.04 9.69 35.10
CA GLU A 20 -18.14 9.51 33.67
C GLU A 20 -16.92 8.77 33.07
N ALA A 21 -15.71 9.07 33.58
CA ALA A 21 -14.50 8.36 33.21
C ALA A 21 -14.55 6.88 33.61
N GLN A 22 -15.01 6.58 34.83
CA GLN A 22 -15.14 5.21 35.34
C GLN A 22 -16.22 4.41 34.58
N GLN A 23 -17.32 5.05 34.17
CA GLN A 23 -18.33 4.41 33.32
C GLN A 23 -17.79 4.07 31.94
N LEU A 24 -17.05 5.01 31.32
CA LEU A 24 -16.40 4.78 30.03
C LEU A 24 -15.32 3.69 30.12
N LEU A 25 -14.54 3.68 31.21
CA LEU A 25 -13.54 2.65 31.50
C LEU A 25 -14.15 1.25 31.51
N ALA A 26 -15.27 1.09 32.25
CA ALA A 26 -15.98 -0.19 32.32
C ALA A 26 -16.49 -0.64 30.94
N THR A 27 -16.99 0.30 30.12
CA THR A 27 -17.46 0.04 28.77
C THR A 27 -16.30 -0.41 27.88
N LEU A 28 -15.18 0.32 27.87
CA LEU A 28 -14.01 -0.01 27.02
C LEU A 28 -13.36 -1.34 27.41
N LYS A 29 -13.31 -1.67 28.72
CA LYS A 29 -12.82 -2.99 29.19
C LYS A 29 -13.69 -4.11 28.62
N LYS A 30 -15.02 -3.97 28.71
CA LYS A 30 -15.97 -4.94 28.15
C LYS A 30 -15.85 -5.06 26.62
N GLU A 31 -15.78 -3.94 25.91
CA GLU A 31 -15.56 -3.95 24.46
C GLU A 31 -14.27 -4.67 24.10
N LYS A 32 -13.17 -4.38 24.79
CA LYS A 32 -11.87 -5.03 24.57
C LYS A 32 -11.93 -6.54 24.78
N GLU A 33 -12.63 -7.01 25.80
CA GLU A 33 -12.83 -8.45 26.07
C GLU A 33 -13.63 -9.16 24.98
N SER A 34 -14.50 -8.43 24.26
CA SER A 34 -15.34 -8.96 23.19
C SER A 34 -14.68 -8.92 21.80
N LEU A 35 -13.43 -8.44 21.67
CA LEU A 35 -12.76 -8.36 20.38
C LEU A 35 -12.48 -9.75 19.80
N VAL A 36 -12.74 -9.88 18.51
CA VAL A 36 -12.41 -11.07 17.72
C VAL A 36 -10.96 -10.99 17.26
N LYS A 37 -10.20 -12.02 17.54
CA LYS A 37 -8.79 -12.12 17.13
C LYS A 37 -8.67 -12.68 15.72
N TRP A 38 -7.92 -11.97 14.88
CA TRP A 38 -7.54 -12.38 13.53
C TRP A 38 -6.09 -12.86 13.55
N GLU A 39 -5.88 -14.09 14.02
CA GLU A 39 -4.55 -14.70 14.23
C GLU A 39 -4.13 -15.65 13.09
N ASP A 40 -5.01 -15.89 12.13
CA ASP A 40 -4.73 -16.75 10.98
C ASP A 40 -4.22 -15.93 9.81
N PRO A 41 -2.94 -16.07 9.39
CA PRO A 41 -2.37 -15.33 8.27
C PRO A 41 -3.08 -15.58 6.94
N THR A 42 -3.82 -16.68 6.81
CA THR A 42 -4.54 -17.04 5.58
C THR A 42 -5.89 -16.32 5.43
N LYS A 43 -6.30 -15.55 6.43
CA LYS A 43 -7.62 -14.89 6.50
C LYS A 43 -7.59 -13.38 6.30
N ILE A 44 -6.41 -12.79 6.14
CA ILE A 44 -6.29 -11.33 6.01
C ILE A 44 -6.12 -10.97 4.54
N SER A 45 -7.11 -10.26 4.01
CA SER A 45 -7.12 -9.81 2.62
C SER A 45 -6.16 -8.64 2.40
N HIS A 46 -5.57 -8.58 1.21
CA HIS A 46 -4.71 -7.49 0.77
C HIS A 46 -5.13 -7.04 -0.62
N VAL A 47 -5.56 -5.80 -0.75
CA VAL A 47 -5.91 -5.20 -2.04
C VAL A 47 -4.91 -4.13 -2.42
N PHE A 48 -4.69 -3.93 -3.72
CA PHE A 48 -3.76 -2.91 -4.18
C PHE A 48 -4.24 -2.19 -5.43
N PHE A 49 -3.70 -0.99 -5.60
CA PHE A 49 -3.93 -0.09 -6.72
C PHE A 49 -2.60 0.35 -7.32
N HIS A 50 -2.66 0.92 -8.51
CA HIS A 50 -1.62 1.79 -9.07
C HIS A 50 -2.04 3.26 -8.93
N SER A 51 -1.24 4.18 -9.48
CA SER A 51 -1.60 5.61 -9.50
C SER A 51 -2.97 5.85 -10.14
N LEU A 52 -3.75 6.74 -9.55
CA LEU A 52 -5.14 6.98 -9.96
C LEU A 52 -5.23 7.93 -11.15
N ILE A 53 -6.21 7.68 -12.01
CA ILE A 53 -6.54 8.53 -13.15
C ILE A 53 -7.35 9.73 -12.66
N VAL A 54 -6.80 10.93 -12.82
CA VAL A 54 -7.45 12.21 -12.52
C VAL A 54 -8.37 12.63 -13.68
N ASP A 55 -7.88 12.48 -14.90
CA ASP A 55 -8.58 12.87 -16.13
C ASP A 55 -8.70 11.67 -17.09
N PRO A 56 -9.82 10.93 -17.03
CA PRO A 56 -10.05 9.77 -17.89
C PRO A 56 -10.07 10.13 -19.39
N ALA A 57 -10.55 11.33 -19.74
CA ALA A 57 -10.59 11.78 -21.13
C ALA A 57 -9.17 11.89 -21.72
N LYS A 58 -8.17 12.22 -20.89
CA LYS A 58 -6.77 12.18 -21.31
C LYS A 58 -6.21 10.77 -21.29
N ALA A 59 -6.32 10.09 -20.15
CA ALA A 59 -5.68 8.80 -19.93
C ALA A 59 -6.10 7.76 -20.97
N PHE A 60 -7.37 7.71 -21.30
CA PHE A 60 -7.93 6.70 -22.20
C PHE A 60 -7.82 7.04 -23.69
N HIS A 61 -7.14 8.14 -24.05
CA HIS A 61 -6.91 8.54 -25.44
C HIS A 61 -5.42 8.75 -25.78
N THR A 62 -4.51 8.24 -24.94
CA THR A 62 -3.06 8.23 -25.21
C THR A 62 -2.63 6.96 -25.95
N GLN A 63 -1.36 6.89 -26.35
CA GLN A 63 -0.78 5.64 -26.89
C GLN A 63 -0.77 4.50 -25.85
N GLN A 64 -0.72 4.83 -24.55
CA GLN A 64 -0.74 3.90 -23.43
C GLN A 64 -2.16 3.59 -22.92
N ALA A 65 -3.20 4.08 -23.60
CA ALA A 65 -4.59 4.00 -23.14
C ALA A 65 -5.03 2.60 -22.71
N GLN A 66 -4.62 1.55 -23.46
CA GLN A 66 -4.97 0.19 -23.10
C GLN A 66 -4.34 -0.22 -21.78
N GLY A 67 -3.06 0.05 -21.56
CA GLY A 67 -2.39 -0.23 -20.28
C GLY A 67 -3.03 0.53 -19.11
N TYR A 68 -3.43 1.79 -19.32
CA TYR A 68 -4.16 2.55 -18.31
C TYR A 68 -5.56 1.98 -18.02
N LYS A 69 -6.27 1.53 -19.05
CA LYS A 69 -7.55 0.83 -18.89
C LYS A 69 -7.37 -0.48 -18.13
N ASP A 70 -6.31 -1.22 -18.40
CA ASP A 70 -6.05 -2.53 -17.82
C ASP A 70 -5.62 -2.43 -16.34
N TYR A 71 -4.71 -1.54 -16.01
CA TYR A 71 -4.00 -1.57 -14.72
C TYR A 71 -4.35 -0.43 -13.76
N MET A 72 -5.09 0.59 -14.21
CA MET A 72 -5.39 1.76 -13.39
C MET A 72 -6.90 1.89 -13.15
N VAL A 73 -7.25 2.63 -12.09
CA VAL A 73 -8.62 3.05 -11.81
C VAL A 73 -8.74 4.56 -11.78
N THR A 74 -9.94 5.08 -12.05
CA THR A 74 -10.20 6.51 -11.89
C THR A 74 -10.36 6.88 -10.41
N ILE A 75 -10.20 8.16 -10.08
CA ILE A 75 -10.51 8.66 -8.73
C ILE A 75 -11.96 8.35 -8.34
N SER A 76 -12.89 8.42 -9.30
CA SER A 76 -14.30 8.08 -9.07
C SER A 76 -14.47 6.63 -8.64
N GLU A 77 -13.85 5.69 -9.38
CA GLU A 77 -13.88 4.26 -9.05
C GLU A 77 -13.19 3.96 -7.73
N PHE A 78 -12.05 4.59 -7.46
CA PHE A 78 -11.35 4.47 -6.20
C PHE A 78 -12.22 4.90 -5.01
N ASN A 79 -12.81 6.09 -5.08
CA ASN A 79 -13.65 6.61 -3.99
C ASN A 79 -14.85 5.72 -3.71
N LYS A 80 -15.52 5.21 -4.76
CA LYS A 80 -16.62 4.25 -4.62
C LYS A 80 -16.15 2.95 -3.99
N THR A 81 -14.96 2.45 -4.37
CA THR A 81 -14.35 1.24 -3.80
C THR A 81 -14.12 1.41 -2.31
N ILE A 82 -13.47 2.50 -1.89
CA ILE A 82 -13.15 2.76 -0.47
C ILE A 82 -14.42 2.92 0.36
N ASP A 83 -15.43 3.64 -0.17
CA ASP A 83 -16.72 3.80 0.50
C ASP A 83 -17.42 2.46 0.71
N GLN A 84 -17.41 1.58 -0.28
CA GLN A 84 -18.00 0.24 -0.16
C GLN A 84 -17.19 -0.68 0.78
N LEU A 85 -15.87 -0.65 0.73
CA LEU A 85 -15.03 -1.38 1.68
C LEU A 85 -15.36 -0.99 3.12
N TYR A 86 -15.48 0.31 3.40
CA TYR A 86 -15.89 0.81 4.71
C TYR A 86 -17.29 0.33 5.12
N LYS A 87 -18.29 0.46 4.23
CA LYS A 87 -19.66 -0.01 4.46
C LYS A 87 -19.75 -1.52 4.67
N ASN A 88 -18.84 -2.28 4.05
CA ASN A 88 -18.72 -3.74 4.20
C ASN A 88 -17.87 -4.14 5.40
N ASN A 89 -17.64 -3.20 6.34
CA ASN A 89 -16.95 -3.39 7.61
C ASN A 89 -15.46 -3.75 7.51
N TYR A 90 -14.80 -3.43 6.42
CA TYR A 90 -13.35 -3.54 6.36
C TYR A 90 -12.67 -2.44 7.18
N VAL A 91 -11.52 -2.77 7.77
CA VAL A 91 -10.69 -1.88 8.59
C VAL A 91 -9.26 -2.01 8.11
N LEU A 92 -8.62 -0.89 7.78
CA LEU A 92 -7.23 -0.89 7.35
C LEU A 92 -6.29 -1.30 8.48
N VAL A 93 -5.38 -2.22 8.18
CA VAL A 93 -4.34 -2.69 9.09
C VAL A 93 -2.97 -2.59 8.43
N ASN A 94 -1.94 -2.32 9.22
CA ASN A 94 -0.58 -2.25 8.71
C ASN A 94 -0.01 -3.66 8.47
N LEU A 95 0.53 -3.90 7.28
CA LEU A 95 1.18 -5.16 6.92
C LEU A 95 2.30 -5.52 7.91
N ASN A 96 3.16 -4.57 8.25
CA ASN A 96 4.24 -4.76 9.24
C ASN A 96 3.72 -5.08 10.65
N GLY A 97 2.54 -4.60 11.00
CA GLY A 97 1.93 -4.81 12.31
C GLY A 97 1.40 -6.23 12.53
N LEU A 98 1.30 -7.04 11.47
CA LEU A 98 0.76 -8.40 11.55
C LEU A 98 1.79 -9.44 11.99
N VAL A 99 3.06 -9.11 11.91
CA VAL A 99 4.15 -10.02 12.27
C VAL A 99 5.13 -9.36 13.23
N LYS A 100 5.69 -10.14 14.12
CA LYS A 100 6.73 -9.72 15.06
C LYS A 100 7.95 -10.60 14.90
N LYS A 101 9.13 -9.98 14.76
CA LYS A 101 10.41 -10.68 14.72
C LYS A 101 10.97 -10.84 16.12
N GLY A 102 11.23 -12.08 16.53
CA GLY A 102 11.89 -12.41 17.79
C GLY A 102 13.40 -12.12 17.76
N THR A 103 14.03 -12.16 18.91
CA THR A 103 15.48 -12.03 19.04
C THR A 103 16.25 -13.19 18.39
N ASP A 104 15.60 -14.32 18.20
CA ASP A 104 16.11 -15.50 17.49
C ASP A 104 15.93 -15.41 15.96
N GLY A 105 15.42 -14.27 15.45
CA GLY A 105 15.17 -14.03 14.05
C GLY A 105 13.88 -14.62 13.49
N LYS A 106 13.14 -15.42 14.28
CA LYS A 106 11.88 -16.02 13.86
C LYS A 106 10.75 -15.02 13.82
N LEU A 107 9.84 -15.22 12.90
CA LEU A 107 8.60 -14.44 12.83
C LEU A 107 7.46 -15.15 13.56
N THR A 108 6.67 -14.35 14.25
CA THR A 108 5.39 -14.78 14.82
C THR A 108 4.29 -13.93 14.20
N PHE A 109 3.22 -14.55 13.75
CA PHE A 109 2.03 -13.82 13.29
C PHE A 109 1.24 -13.37 14.51
N THR A 110 1.13 -12.07 14.72
CA THR A 110 0.41 -11.47 15.84
C THR A 110 -1.02 -11.16 15.50
N GLY A 111 -1.31 -10.96 14.23
CA GLY A 111 -2.62 -10.56 13.74
C GLY A 111 -3.12 -9.25 14.35
N VAL A 112 -4.44 -9.10 14.39
CA VAL A 112 -5.11 -7.95 14.98
C VAL A 112 -6.38 -8.38 15.71
N SER A 113 -6.86 -7.57 16.65
CA SER A 113 -8.13 -7.78 17.35
C SER A 113 -9.11 -6.68 16.99
N LEU A 114 -10.26 -7.06 16.42
CA LEU A 114 -11.29 -6.14 15.95
C LEU A 114 -12.65 -6.45 16.59
N PRO A 115 -13.56 -5.48 16.69
CA PRO A 115 -14.94 -5.74 17.07
C PRO A 115 -15.59 -6.80 16.17
N GLU A 116 -16.55 -7.52 16.71
CA GLU A 116 -17.32 -8.51 15.95
C GLU A 116 -17.92 -7.88 14.67
N GLY A 117 -17.82 -8.59 13.55
CA GLY A 117 -18.28 -8.16 12.24
C GLY A 117 -17.30 -7.26 11.48
N LYS A 118 -16.27 -6.70 12.11
CA LYS A 118 -15.19 -5.96 11.42
C LYS A 118 -14.16 -6.92 10.82
N LYS A 119 -13.61 -6.59 9.65
CA LYS A 119 -12.69 -7.43 8.88
C LYS A 119 -11.39 -6.66 8.58
N PRO A 120 -10.21 -7.23 8.88
CA PRO A 120 -8.94 -6.56 8.56
C PRO A 120 -8.68 -6.56 7.05
N LEU A 121 -8.14 -5.46 6.56
CA LEU A 121 -7.74 -5.28 5.17
C LEU A 121 -6.38 -4.60 5.09
N ILE A 122 -5.45 -5.19 4.36
CA ILE A 122 -4.20 -4.53 3.99
C ILE A 122 -4.44 -3.78 2.69
N LEU A 123 -3.89 -2.56 2.60
CA LEU A 123 -3.93 -1.71 1.42
C LEU A 123 -2.51 -1.41 0.95
N SER A 124 -2.25 -1.51 -0.35
CA SER A 124 -0.99 -1.03 -0.93
C SER A 124 -1.20 -0.31 -2.25
N GLN A 125 -0.19 0.46 -2.66
CA GLN A 125 -0.15 1.11 -3.96
C GLN A 125 1.22 0.84 -4.59
N ASP A 126 1.21 0.37 -5.83
CA ASP A 126 2.40 0.11 -6.61
C ASP A 126 2.79 1.33 -7.44
N ASP A 127 4.08 1.43 -7.77
CA ASP A 127 4.62 2.41 -8.72
C ASP A 127 4.39 3.88 -8.32
N VAL A 128 4.52 4.20 -7.02
CA VAL A 128 4.34 5.58 -6.54
C VAL A 128 5.56 6.47 -6.90
N SER A 129 6.00 6.34 -8.13
CA SER A 129 7.13 7.09 -8.71
C SER A 129 6.65 8.20 -9.64
N TYR A 130 5.40 8.14 -10.11
CA TYR A 130 4.85 9.11 -11.09
C TYR A 130 5.81 9.26 -12.27
N TYR A 131 5.90 8.22 -13.08
CA TYR A 131 6.87 8.09 -14.16
C TYR A 131 6.72 9.17 -15.22
N GLU A 132 7.83 9.54 -15.86
CA GLU A 132 7.86 10.57 -16.90
C GLU A 132 6.93 10.26 -18.09
N TYR A 133 6.76 8.97 -18.45
CA TYR A 133 5.84 8.58 -19.51
C TYR A 133 4.37 8.84 -19.20
N MET A 134 4.03 9.06 -17.93
CA MET A 134 2.66 9.39 -17.48
C MET A 134 2.39 10.91 -17.54
N ASP A 135 3.40 11.72 -17.76
CA ASP A 135 3.25 13.18 -17.84
C ASP A 135 2.23 13.57 -18.91
N ASN A 136 1.33 14.49 -18.56
CA ASN A 136 0.24 14.97 -19.41
C ASN A 136 -0.80 13.90 -19.82
N SER A 137 -0.75 12.71 -19.24
CA SER A 137 -1.66 11.58 -19.53
C SER A 137 -2.82 11.46 -18.53
N GLY A 138 -3.13 12.54 -17.79
CA GLY A 138 -4.26 12.55 -16.86
C GLY A 138 -3.97 11.97 -15.48
N PHE A 139 -2.69 11.89 -15.08
CA PHE A 139 -2.24 11.44 -13.76
C PHE A 139 -1.63 12.58 -12.95
N PRO A 140 -1.59 12.47 -11.60
CA PRO A 140 -0.82 13.41 -10.80
C PRO A 140 0.69 13.27 -11.10
N SER A 141 1.45 14.32 -10.83
CA SER A 141 2.89 14.35 -11.13
C SER A 141 3.78 14.05 -9.93
N LYS A 142 3.33 14.34 -8.72
CA LYS A 142 4.07 14.07 -7.47
C LYS A 142 3.24 14.27 -6.23
N LEU A 143 3.74 13.73 -5.12
CA LEU A 143 3.29 14.04 -3.76
C LEU A 143 4.04 15.25 -3.22
N ILE A 144 3.36 16.06 -2.43
CA ILE A 144 3.93 17.21 -1.71
C ILE A 144 3.42 17.26 -0.28
N VAL A 145 4.13 17.98 0.58
CA VAL A 145 3.64 18.42 1.89
C VAL A 145 3.15 19.85 1.76
N ASP A 146 1.89 20.10 2.06
CA ASP A 146 1.31 21.43 2.02
C ASP A 146 1.67 22.29 3.28
N LYS A 147 1.19 23.52 3.33
CA LYS A 147 1.43 24.44 4.44
C LYS A 147 0.81 24.00 5.77
N GLN A 148 -0.15 23.08 5.74
CA GLN A 148 -0.81 22.48 6.89
C GLN A 148 -0.19 21.12 7.29
N ASN A 149 0.98 20.78 6.74
CA ASN A 149 1.65 19.48 6.88
C ASN A 149 0.79 18.29 6.44
N GLN A 150 -0.10 18.50 5.46
CA GLN A 150 -0.89 17.43 4.85
C GLN A 150 -0.23 16.98 3.54
N ILE A 151 -0.29 15.68 3.27
CA ILE A 151 0.14 15.16 1.96
C ILE A 151 -0.94 15.50 0.92
N LYS A 152 -0.50 16.06 -0.19
CA LYS A 152 -1.30 16.41 -1.37
C LYS A 152 -0.58 15.98 -2.62
N ASN A 153 -1.29 16.03 -3.75
CA ASN A 153 -0.68 15.85 -5.07
C ASN A 153 -0.60 17.18 -5.82
N ILE A 154 0.38 17.25 -6.72
CA ILE A 154 0.36 18.19 -7.83
C ILE A 154 -0.22 17.48 -9.05
N TYR A 155 -1.17 18.13 -9.71
CA TYR A 155 -1.69 17.77 -11.01
C TYR A 155 -1.43 18.91 -11.99
N ILE A 156 -0.90 18.58 -13.17
CA ILE A 156 -0.55 19.56 -14.20
C ILE A 156 -1.46 19.35 -15.41
N ASP A 157 -2.26 20.35 -15.72
CA ASP A 157 -3.10 20.39 -16.93
C ASP A 157 -2.80 21.64 -17.76
N ASN A 158 -2.42 21.46 -19.03
CA ASN A 158 -2.12 22.55 -19.97
C ASN A 158 -1.16 23.58 -19.36
N LYS A 159 -0.08 23.11 -18.69
CA LYS A 159 0.92 23.93 -17.97
C LYS A 159 0.36 24.65 -16.71
N LYS A 160 -0.88 24.41 -16.35
CA LYS A 160 -1.47 24.91 -15.11
C LYS A 160 -1.32 23.85 -14.01
N GLU A 161 -0.63 24.23 -12.96
CA GLU A 161 -0.46 23.42 -11.77
C GLU A 161 -1.63 23.62 -10.80
N THR A 162 -2.16 22.53 -10.26
CA THR A 162 -3.15 22.50 -9.20
C THR A 162 -2.72 21.56 -8.09
N VAL A 163 -3.08 21.90 -6.85
CA VAL A 163 -2.80 21.09 -5.65
C VAL A 163 -4.12 20.52 -5.15
N GLY A 164 -4.16 19.22 -4.89
CA GLY A 164 -5.37 18.57 -4.41
C GLY A 164 -5.16 17.11 -4.01
N ASP A 165 -6.28 16.43 -3.76
CA ASP A 165 -6.34 15.01 -3.44
C ASP A 165 -6.55 14.22 -4.74
N TYR A 166 -5.45 13.92 -5.43
CA TYR A 166 -5.49 13.35 -6.77
C TYR A 166 -4.96 11.92 -6.85
N ASP A 167 -4.57 11.31 -5.71
CA ASP A 167 -4.13 9.92 -5.67
C ASP A 167 -4.48 9.28 -4.32
N MET A 168 -4.21 7.99 -4.20
CA MET A 168 -4.59 7.15 -3.06
C MET A 168 -4.22 7.77 -1.71
N VAL A 169 -3.00 8.28 -1.56
CA VAL A 169 -2.50 8.79 -0.27
C VAL A 169 -3.38 9.90 0.30
N PRO A 170 -3.54 11.06 -0.34
CA PRO A 170 -4.36 12.12 0.24
C PRO A 170 -5.85 11.78 0.29
N LEU A 171 -6.35 10.92 -0.59
CA LEU A 171 -7.75 10.46 -0.56
C LEU A 171 -8.02 9.58 0.66
N ILE A 172 -7.14 8.63 0.98
CA ILE A 172 -7.23 7.79 2.19
C ILE A 172 -7.08 8.63 3.45
N ASP A 173 -6.13 9.58 3.48
CA ASP A 173 -5.96 10.48 4.62
C ASP A 173 -7.23 11.29 4.89
N SER A 174 -7.83 11.83 3.84
CA SER A 174 -9.09 12.57 3.91
C SER A 174 -10.27 11.68 4.32
N PHE A 175 -10.30 10.43 3.88
CA PHE A 175 -11.34 9.46 4.23
C PHE A 175 -11.24 9.05 5.71
N ILE A 176 -10.06 8.68 6.20
CA ILE A 176 -9.82 8.29 7.59
C ILE A 176 -10.11 9.47 8.54
N LYS A 177 -9.84 10.70 8.15
CA LYS A 177 -10.18 11.87 8.96
C LYS A 177 -11.68 11.98 9.21
N LYS A 178 -12.52 11.53 8.26
CA LYS A 178 -13.99 11.48 8.39
C LYS A 178 -14.47 10.21 9.07
N HIS A 179 -13.75 9.11 8.89
CA HIS A 179 -14.09 7.76 9.35
C HIS A 179 -12.89 7.14 10.11
N PRO A 180 -12.58 7.62 11.34
CA PRO A 180 -11.40 7.16 12.08
C PRO A 180 -11.43 5.66 12.42
N ASP A 181 -12.62 5.06 12.48
CA ASP A 181 -12.83 3.63 12.65
C ASP A 181 -12.55 2.79 11.39
N PHE A 182 -12.20 3.41 10.26
CA PHE A 182 -11.68 2.72 9.09
C PHE A 182 -10.19 2.35 9.22
N SER A 183 -9.50 2.88 10.23
CA SER A 183 -8.07 2.72 10.44
C SER A 183 -7.78 2.10 11.81
N TYR A 184 -7.16 0.94 11.83
CA TYR A 184 -6.69 0.29 13.04
C TYR A 184 -5.43 0.98 13.57
N GLN A 185 -5.58 1.71 14.68
CA GLN A 185 -4.48 2.40 15.37
C GLN A 185 -3.64 3.31 14.46
N GLY A 186 -4.29 4.00 13.52
CA GLY A 186 -3.63 4.90 12.59
C GLY A 186 -3.03 4.22 11.35
N ALA A 187 -3.29 2.93 11.15
CA ALA A 187 -2.86 2.20 9.95
C ALA A 187 -3.40 2.85 8.67
N LYS A 188 -2.57 2.90 7.66
CA LYS A 188 -2.89 3.45 6.33
C LYS A 188 -2.69 2.38 5.27
N GLY A 189 -1.58 2.43 4.59
CA GLY A 189 -1.20 1.47 3.56
C GLY A 189 0.30 1.39 3.37
N THR A 190 0.71 0.55 2.43
CA THR A 190 2.11 0.36 2.03
C THR A 190 2.31 0.89 0.62
N LEU A 191 3.28 1.77 0.43
CA LEU A 191 3.67 2.32 -0.87
C LEU A 191 4.87 1.56 -1.40
N ALA A 192 4.71 0.92 -2.56
CA ALA A 192 5.77 0.17 -3.21
C ALA A 192 6.46 1.06 -4.25
N LEU A 193 7.77 1.28 -4.07
CA LEU A 193 8.56 2.21 -4.88
C LEU A 193 9.61 1.47 -5.70
N THR A 194 9.67 1.81 -6.98
CA THR A 194 10.83 1.56 -7.84
C THR A 194 11.87 2.66 -7.67
N GLY A 195 13.02 2.54 -8.35
CA GLY A 195 14.07 3.57 -8.30
C GLY A 195 14.20 4.37 -9.59
N TYR A 196 13.92 3.73 -10.74
CA TYR A 196 13.99 4.44 -12.02
C TYR A 196 12.93 5.57 -12.11
N ASN A 197 13.27 6.65 -12.77
CA ASN A 197 12.55 7.93 -12.75
C ASN A 197 12.40 8.57 -11.34
N GLY A 198 13.04 8.00 -10.32
CA GLY A 198 13.00 8.50 -8.96
C GLY A 198 11.78 8.04 -8.15
N VAL A 199 11.49 8.71 -7.04
CA VAL A 199 10.46 8.31 -6.09
C VAL A 199 9.48 9.45 -5.78
N LEU A 200 8.22 9.13 -5.52
CA LEU A 200 7.18 10.07 -5.09
C LEU A 200 6.94 11.24 -6.08
N GLY A 201 7.38 11.08 -7.34
CA GLY A 201 7.32 12.10 -8.38
C GLY A 201 8.52 13.04 -8.45
N TYR A 202 9.55 12.79 -7.65
CA TYR A 202 10.82 13.52 -7.66
C TYR A 202 11.87 12.75 -8.45
N ARG A 203 12.63 13.42 -9.30
CA ARG A 203 13.65 12.84 -10.17
C ARG A 203 14.95 12.60 -9.42
N THR A 204 14.92 11.61 -8.50
CA THR A 204 15.96 11.36 -7.49
C THR A 204 17.04 10.39 -7.89
N SER A 205 16.89 9.67 -9.01
CA SER A 205 17.85 8.66 -9.46
C SER A 205 19.14 9.31 -9.95
N LYS A 206 20.23 9.17 -9.21
CA LYS A 206 21.54 9.67 -9.61
C LYS A 206 22.11 8.93 -10.82
N SER A 207 21.77 7.66 -10.98
CA SER A 207 22.21 6.88 -12.13
C SER A 207 21.57 7.32 -13.44
N GLU A 208 20.36 7.94 -13.40
CA GLU A 208 19.66 8.46 -14.58
C GLU A 208 19.88 9.96 -14.79
N TYR A 209 19.81 10.75 -13.70
CA TYR A 209 19.83 12.22 -13.78
C TYR A 209 21.18 12.85 -13.41
N GLY A 210 22.16 12.01 -13.00
CA GLY A 210 23.48 12.45 -12.55
C GLY A 210 23.53 12.95 -11.12
N ASP A 211 24.74 12.95 -10.54
CA ASP A 211 25.02 13.55 -9.24
C ASP A 211 25.29 15.03 -9.38
N ASN A 212 24.26 15.84 -9.26
CA ASN A 212 24.31 17.28 -9.44
C ASN A 212 23.35 18.00 -8.48
N GLU A 213 23.42 19.33 -8.46
CA GLU A 213 22.64 20.16 -7.55
C GLU A 213 21.11 19.98 -7.75
N LYS A 214 20.64 19.82 -8.99
CA LYS A 214 19.22 19.62 -9.29
C LYS A 214 18.72 18.30 -8.70
N THR A 215 19.42 17.20 -8.96
CA THR A 215 19.07 15.88 -8.43
C THR A 215 19.13 15.86 -6.90
N ASN A 216 20.12 16.53 -6.29
CA ASN A 216 20.23 16.62 -4.84
C ASN A 216 19.07 17.42 -4.22
N LYS A 217 18.58 18.48 -4.86
CA LYS A 217 17.36 19.19 -4.43
C LYS A 217 16.11 18.32 -4.51
N GLU A 218 15.97 17.52 -5.56
CA GLU A 218 14.87 16.55 -5.70
C GLU A 218 14.91 15.50 -4.58
N ILE A 219 16.10 14.99 -4.25
CA ILE A 219 16.30 14.04 -3.14
C ILE A 219 15.86 14.65 -1.81
N GLU A 220 16.28 15.87 -1.49
CA GLU A 220 15.92 16.53 -0.24
C GLU A 220 14.40 16.83 -0.17
N ALA A 221 13.78 17.17 -1.30
CA ALA A 221 12.34 17.37 -1.36
C ALA A 221 11.58 16.04 -1.16
N ALA A 222 12.01 14.96 -1.80
CA ALA A 222 11.43 13.63 -1.63
C ALA A 222 11.55 13.11 -0.19
N LYS A 223 12.69 13.34 0.48
CA LYS A 223 12.88 12.98 1.91
C LYS A 223 11.84 13.63 2.81
N LYS A 224 11.55 14.93 2.61
CA LYS A 224 10.54 15.63 3.40
C LYS A 224 9.16 15.01 3.25
N VAL A 225 8.80 14.61 2.04
CA VAL A 225 7.53 13.91 1.77
C VAL A 225 7.54 12.53 2.41
N ALA A 226 8.62 11.77 2.25
CA ALA A 226 8.76 10.44 2.84
C ALA A 226 8.67 10.47 4.39
N ASP A 227 9.28 11.46 5.02
CA ASP A 227 9.23 11.63 6.48
C ASP A 227 7.82 11.98 6.95
N GLN A 228 7.09 12.84 6.22
CA GLN A 228 5.70 13.14 6.55
C GLN A 228 4.81 11.90 6.36
N LEU A 229 4.98 11.15 5.27
CA LEU A 229 4.24 9.90 5.03
C LEU A 229 4.41 8.90 6.18
N LYS A 230 5.65 8.67 6.64
CA LYS A 230 5.93 7.80 7.80
C LYS A 230 5.25 8.30 9.08
N LYS A 231 5.32 9.60 9.32
CA LYS A 231 4.66 10.24 10.47
C LYS A 231 3.15 10.07 10.44
N ASP A 232 2.57 10.08 9.25
CA ASP A 232 1.12 9.94 9.04
C ASP A 232 0.64 8.48 9.07
N GLY A 233 1.56 7.49 9.22
CA GLY A 233 1.23 6.07 9.36
C GLY A 233 1.34 5.25 8.07
N TRP A 234 1.90 5.83 6.99
CA TRP A 234 2.23 5.10 5.76
C TRP A 234 3.53 4.31 5.92
N SER A 235 3.62 3.17 5.29
CA SER A 235 4.84 2.35 5.20
C SER A 235 5.33 2.26 3.76
N PHE A 236 6.59 1.84 3.59
CA PHE A 236 7.22 1.68 2.28
C PHE A 236 7.63 0.24 2.04
N ALA A 237 7.61 -0.16 0.78
CA ALA A 237 8.13 -1.42 0.30
C ALA A 237 9.07 -1.21 -0.88
N SER A 238 10.05 -2.10 -1.04
CA SER A 238 10.77 -2.19 -2.30
C SER A 238 9.88 -2.80 -3.37
N HIS A 239 9.87 -2.19 -4.56
CA HIS A 239 9.27 -2.74 -5.78
C HIS A 239 10.35 -3.05 -6.82
N THR A 240 11.56 -3.40 -6.36
CA THR A 240 12.83 -3.44 -7.09
C THR A 240 13.21 -2.08 -7.68
N TRP A 241 14.48 -1.85 -8.02
CA TRP A 241 14.86 -0.57 -8.60
C TRP A 241 14.31 -0.42 -10.03
N GLY A 242 14.44 -1.47 -10.83
CA GLY A 242 14.10 -1.48 -12.26
C GLY A 242 12.79 -2.21 -12.59
N HIS A 243 11.89 -2.44 -11.63
CA HIS A 243 10.65 -3.17 -11.84
C HIS A 243 10.89 -4.57 -12.42
N LEU A 244 11.79 -5.35 -11.81
CA LEU A 244 12.21 -6.67 -12.30
C LEU A 244 11.12 -7.73 -12.16
N ASN A 245 10.96 -8.56 -13.20
CA ASN A 245 10.28 -9.83 -13.05
C ASN A 245 11.16 -10.81 -12.26
N MET A 246 10.89 -10.95 -10.95
CA MET A 246 11.75 -11.69 -10.02
C MET A 246 11.76 -13.20 -10.28
N THR A 247 10.73 -13.74 -10.93
CA THR A 247 10.71 -15.15 -11.37
C THR A 247 11.75 -15.39 -12.45
N GLN A 248 11.82 -14.49 -13.44
CA GLN A 248 12.67 -14.64 -14.64
C GLN A 248 14.10 -14.12 -14.42
N ALA A 249 14.27 -13.08 -13.60
CA ALA A 249 15.57 -12.45 -13.36
C ALA A 249 16.58 -13.44 -12.77
N SER A 250 17.82 -13.37 -13.21
CA SER A 250 18.93 -14.12 -12.58
C SER A 250 19.21 -13.58 -11.17
N LEU A 251 19.91 -14.38 -10.35
CA LEU A 251 20.36 -13.90 -9.04
C LEU A 251 21.27 -12.67 -9.17
N ALA A 252 22.13 -12.64 -10.19
CA ALA A 252 23.04 -11.50 -10.43
C ALA A 252 22.25 -10.23 -10.77
N ASP A 253 21.20 -10.32 -11.59
CA ASP A 253 20.33 -9.17 -11.93
C ASP A 253 19.61 -8.66 -10.67
N ILE A 254 19.10 -9.57 -9.83
CA ILE A 254 18.44 -9.21 -8.57
C ILE A 254 19.42 -8.51 -7.61
N GLN A 255 20.65 -8.99 -7.53
CA GLN A 255 21.69 -8.38 -6.70
C GLN A 255 22.03 -6.97 -7.17
N GLN A 256 22.25 -6.78 -8.47
CA GLN A 256 22.56 -5.48 -9.04
C GLN A 256 21.39 -4.48 -8.89
N ASP A 257 20.17 -4.93 -9.12
CA ASP A 257 18.96 -4.11 -8.96
C ASP A 257 18.75 -3.70 -7.50
N ASN A 258 18.85 -4.65 -6.57
CA ASN A 258 18.69 -4.35 -5.15
C ASN A 258 19.82 -3.44 -4.63
N GLU A 259 21.05 -3.57 -5.09
CA GLU A 259 22.14 -2.65 -4.74
C GLU A 259 21.79 -1.21 -5.17
N ARG A 260 21.24 -1.03 -6.36
CA ARG A 260 20.75 0.28 -6.81
C ARG A 260 19.63 0.80 -5.92
N TRP A 261 18.66 -0.05 -5.58
CA TRP A 261 17.56 0.35 -4.70
C TRP A 261 18.08 0.79 -3.32
N GLN A 262 19.01 0.04 -2.75
CA GLN A 262 19.64 0.38 -1.45
C GLN A 262 20.46 1.68 -1.51
N ASN A 263 21.05 2.00 -2.65
CA ASN A 263 21.89 3.19 -2.82
C ASN A 263 21.08 4.44 -3.19
N GLU A 264 19.99 4.32 -3.93
CA GLU A 264 19.24 5.47 -4.46
C GLU A 264 17.87 5.69 -3.80
N VAL A 265 17.20 4.62 -3.35
CA VAL A 265 15.84 4.69 -2.80
C VAL A 265 15.83 4.63 -1.28
N ALA A 266 16.51 3.66 -0.69
CA ALA A 266 16.55 3.49 0.76
C ALA A 266 17.07 4.74 1.53
N PRO A 267 18.02 5.55 1.04
CA PRO A 267 18.44 6.77 1.73
C PRO A 267 17.36 7.85 1.80
N ILE A 268 16.33 7.76 0.95
CA ILE A 268 15.19 8.69 0.91
C ILE A 268 14.05 8.17 1.78
N LEU A 269 13.67 6.92 1.57
CA LEU A 269 12.49 6.32 2.20
C LEU A 269 12.78 5.74 3.61
N GLY A 270 14.02 5.41 3.89
CA GLY A 270 14.43 4.56 5.01
C GLY A 270 14.49 3.09 4.59
N LYS A 271 15.08 2.26 5.46
CA LYS A 271 15.13 0.81 5.25
C LYS A 271 13.73 0.21 5.38
N THR A 272 13.43 -0.77 4.53
CA THR A 272 12.22 -1.57 4.62
C THR A 272 12.57 -3.06 4.64
N ASN A 273 11.72 -3.85 5.28
CA ASN A 273 11.77 -5.32 5.25
C ASN A 273 10.68 -5.92 4.35
N ILE A 274 9.97 -5.09 3.60
CA ILE A 274 8.90 -5.52 2.69
C ILE A 274 9.40 -5.47 1.25
N LEU A 275 9.24 -6.58 0.53
CA LEU A 275 9.39 -6.66 -0.92
C LEU A 275 8.04 -6.98 -1.56
N ILE A 276 7.57 -6.10 -2.41
CA ILE A 276 6.39 -6.30 -3.25
C ILE A 276 6.88 -6.63 -4.66
N TYR A 277 6.56 -7.83 -5.13
CA TYR A 277 7.05 -8.31 -6.42
C TYR A 277 6.39 -7.58 -7.59
N PRO A 278 7.18 -6.95 -8.49
CA PRO A 278 6.66 -6.47 -9.76
C PRO A 278 5.97 -7.59 -10.54
N PHE A 279 4.87 -7.28 -11.21
CA PHE A 279 4.05 -8.26 -11.94
C PHE A 279 3.44 -9.36 -11.03
N GLY A 280 3.60 -9.29 -9.72
CA GLY A 280 3.33 -10.39 -8.80
C GLY A 280 4.24 -11.60 -8.97
N ALA A 281 5.36 -11.43 -9.69
CA ALA A 281 6.27 -12.49 -10.11
C ALA A 281 7.14 -12.99 -8.95
N ASP A 282 6.61 -13.95 -8.19
CA ASP A 282 7.24 -14.56 -7.02
C ASP A 282 8.46 -15.43 -7.40
N ILE A 283 9.38 -15.61 -6.46
CA ILE A 283 10.62 -16.37 -6.64
C ILE A 283 10.45 -17.89 -6.42
N SER A 284 9.31 -18.36 -5.99
CA SER A 284 9.07 -19.77 -5.63
C SER A 284 7.63 -20.24 -5.87
N ASP A 285 6.84 -19.54 -6.65
CA ASP A 285 5.41 -19.80 -6.85
C ASP A 285 4.68 -20.03 -5.50
N TRP A 286 3.99 -21.17 -5.38
CA TRP A 286 3.27 -21.60 -4.17
C TRP A 286 4.15 -22.30 -3.14
N GLN A 287 5.36 -22.70 -3.53
CA GLN A 287 6.22 -23.47 -2.67
C GLN A 287 6.77 -22.63 -1.52
N PRO A 288 6.84 -23.18 -0.30
CA PRO A 288 7.49 -22.48 0.81
C PRO A 288 8.92 -22.07 0.45
N TYR A 289 9.33 -20.91 0.95
CA TYR A 289 10.72 -20.46 0.81
C TYR A 289 11.66 -21.31 1.67
N SER A 290 12.84 -21.53 1.17
CA SER A 290 13.93 -22.21 1.88
C SER A 290 15.27 -21.61 1.48
N GLU A 291 16.26 -21.81 2.32
CA GLU A 291 17.66 -21.38 2.07
C GLU A 291 18.26 -22.03 0.80
N ALA A 292 17.70 -23.13 0.32
CA ALA A 292 18.08 -23.73 -0.96
C ALA A 292 17.72 -22.85 -2.16
N ASN A 293 16.72 -21.96 -2.03
CA ASN A 293 16.44 -20.94 -3.01
C ASN A 293 17.42 -19.77 -2.84
N GLN A 294 18.39 -19.67 -3.73
CA GLN A 294 19.46 -18.67 -3.65
C GLN A 294 18.93 -17.22 -3.71
N LYS A 295 17.82 -16.98 -4.43
CA LYS A 295 17.16 -15.65 -4.47
C LYS A 295 16.60 -15.32 -3.09
N PHE A 296 15.91 -16.26 -2.45
CA PHE A 296 15.39 -16.06 -1.09
C PHE A 296 16.52 -15.85 -0.10
N ALA A 297 17.55 -16.71 -0.07
CA ALA A 297 18.68 -16.57 0.82
C ALA A 297 19.34 -15.20 0.71
N TYR A 298 19.55 -14.70 -0.51
CA TYR A 298 20.07 -13.36 -0.74
C TYR A 298 19.13 -12.28 -0.18
N LEU A 299 17.83 -12.31 -0.53
CA LEU A 299 16.87 -11.30 -0.08
C LEU A 299 16.74 -11.26 1.45
N LYS A 300 16.77 -12.42 2.09
CA LYS A 300 16.83 -12.51 3.56
C LYS A 300 18.08 -11.83 4.13
N GLN A 301 19.24 -12.07 3.55
CA GLN A 301 20.49 -11.42 3.94
C GLN A 301 20.41 -9.89 3.78
N GLN A 302 19.63 -9.39 2.81
CA GLN A 302 19.38 -7.96 2.63
C GLN A 302 18.36 -7.38 3.62
N GLY A 303 17.72 -8.21 4.45
CA GLY A 303 16.82 -7.79 5.51
C GLY A 303 15.33 -7.85 5.15
N PHE A 304 14.95 -8.45 4.02
CA PHE A 304 13.55 -8.65 3.68
C PHE A 304 12.95 -9.83 4.46
N ASP A 305 11.83 -9.59 5.10
CA ASP A 305 11.10 -10.58 5.89
C ASP A 305 9.66 -10.78 5.38
N ILE A 306 9.11 -9.79 4.66
CA ILE A 306 7.74 -9.78 4.16
C ILE A 306 7.76 -9.69 2.64
N PHE A 307 7.04 -10.61 1.99
CA PHE A 307 7.02 -10.74 0.54
C PHE A 307 5.58 -10.78 0.03
N CYS A 308 5.25 -9.94 -0.95
CA CYS A 308 3.91 -9.87 -1.49
C CYS A 308 3.91 -10.11 -3.00
N ASN A 309 3.17 -11.13 -3.42
CA ASN A 309 2.89 -11.44 -4.81
C ASN A 309 1.49 -10.94 -5.22
N VAL A 310 1.00 -11.36 -6.37
CA VAL A 310 -0.38 -11.13 -6.83
C VAL A 310 -1.05 -12.47 -7.06
N ASP A 311 -2.20 -12.67 -6.42
CA ASP A 311 -3.08 -13.80 -6.66
C ASP A 311 -4.52 -13.44 -6.30
N ALA A 312 -5.38 -13.45 -7.30
CA ALA A 312 -6.81 -13.18 -7.16
C ALA A 312 -7.66 -14.48 -7.25
N SER A 313 -7.07 -15.65 -7.02
CA SER A 313 -7.80 -16.92 -7.00
C SER A 313 -8.59 -17.14 -5.70
N THR A 314 -8.20 -16.45 -4.63
CA THR A 314 -8.84 -16.51 -3.32
C THR A 314 -8.87 -15.13 -2.68
N PRO A 315 -9.88 -14.81 -1.83
CA PRO A 315 -10.01 -13.49 -1.19
C PRO A 315 -8.89 -13.16 -0.19
N ALA A 316 -8.19 -14.16 0.30
CA ALA A 316 -7.05 -13.99 1.20
C ALA A 316 -6.11 -15.19 1.08
N TRP A 317 -4.82 -14.92 1.09
CA TRP A 317 -3.79 -15.94 1.19
C TRP A 317 -2.59 -15.39 1.95
N GLY A 318 -2.05 -16.19 2.84
CA GLY A 318 -0.83 -15.88 3.57
C GLY A 318 -0.07 -17.15 3.93
N GLN A 319 1.25 -17.05 4.02
CA GLN A 319 2.13 -18.14 4.41
C GLN A 319 3.17 -17.62 5.41
N LEU A 320 3.11 -18.12 6.62
CA LEU A 320 4.12 -17.84 7.64
C LEU A 320 5.17 -18.95 7.62
N GLY A 321 6.41 -18.60 7.28
CA GLY A 321 7.57 -19.45 7.46
C GLY A 321 8.23 -19.19 8.80
N THR A 322 9.38 -19.82 9.04
CA THR A 322 10.14 -19.62 10.28
C THR A 322 10.59 -18.16 10.45
N ASP A 323 11.06 -17.54 9.38
CA ASP A 323 11.69 -16.22 9.37
C ASP A 323 11.20 -15.32 8.23
N TYR A 324 10.08 -15.66 7.59
CA TYR A 324 9.44 -14.87 6.55
C TYR A 324 7.91 -14.93 6.65
N TYR A 325 7.27 -13.93 6.11
CA TYR A 325 5.83 -13.89 5.89
C TYR A 325 5.55 -13.56 4.42
N ARG A 326 4.70 -14.34 3.77
CA ARG A 326 4.21 -14.07 2.42
C ARG A 326 2.73 -13.75 2.47
N ASN A 327 2.31 -12.80 1.64
CA ASN A 327 0.92 -12.40 1.53
C ASN A 327 0.58 -12.13 0.06
N ALA A 328 -0.48 -12.75 -0.43
CA ALA A 328 -0.97 -12.52 -1.78
C ALA A 328 -1.89 -11.32 -1.83
N ARG A 329 -1.80 -10.57 -2.92
CA ARG A 329 -2.57 -9.35 -3.14
C ARG A 329 -3.56 -9.52 -4.26
N ILE A 330 -4.71 -8.85 -4.14
CA ILE A 330 -5.76 -8.78 -5.16
C ILE A 330 -5.68 -7.41 -5.82
N ASN A 331 -5.49 -7.41 -7.13
CA ASN A 331 -5.51 -6.18 -7.91
C ASN A 331 -6.91 -5.59 -8.00
N ILE A 332 -7.03 -4.28 -7.75
CA ILE A 332 -8.24 -3.52 -8.08
C ILE A 332 -7.88 -2.63 -9.25
N ASP A 333 -8.27 -3.05 -10.43
CA ASP A 333 -7.93 -2.45 -11.71
C ASP A 333 -8.96 -2.81 -12.80
N GLY A 334 -8.75 -2.32 -14.01
CA GLY A 334 -9.68 -2.56 -15.11
C GLY A 334 -9.77 -4.03 -15.50
N ILE A 335 -8.65 -4.76 -15.53
CA ILE A 335 -8.66 -6.21 -15.84
C ILE A 335 -9.53 -6.96 -14.84
N ARG A 336 -9.37 -6.67 -13.55
CA ARG A 336 -10.13 -7.33 -12.50
C ARG A 336 -11.59 -6.94 -12.53
N PHE A 337 -11.90 -5.65 -12.73
CA PHE A 337 -13.28 -5.22 -12.90
C PHE A 337 -13.98 -5.93 -14.06
N GLU A 338 -13.33 -6.02 -15.24
CA GLU A 338 -13.90 -6.68 -16.40
C GLU A 338 -14.10 -8.19 -16.18
N ALA A 339 -13.14 -8.86 -15.54
CA ALA A 339 -13.26 -10.28 -15.21
C ALA A 339 -14.45 -10.53 -14.28
N ASP A 340 -14.59 -9.74 -13.22
CA ASP A 340 -15.70 -9.86 -12.29
C ASP A 340 -17.05 -9.55 -12.97
N LEU A 341 -17.13 -8.52 -13.83
CA LEU A 341 -18.34 -8.21 -14.59
C LEU A 341 -18.75 -9.31 -15.57
N LYS A 342 -17.77 -10.03 -16.12
CA LYS A 342 -18.01 -11.20 -17.02
C LYS A 342 -18.32 -12.49 -16.26
N GLY A 343 -18.11 -12.49 -14.94
CA GLY A 343 -18.25 -13.69 -14.10
C GLY A 343 -17.03 -14.63 -14.17
N ASP A 344 -15.90 -14.14 -14.67
CA ASP A 344 -14.64 -14.87 -14.75
C ASP A 344 -13.90 -14.75 -13.41
N ASN A 345 -14.15 -15.69 -12.48
CA ASN A 345 -13.64 -15.67 -11.12
C ASN A 345 -13.94 -14.32 -10.41
N PRO A 346 -15.21 -14.04 -10.09
CA PRO A 346 -15.64 -12.75 -9.56
C PRO A 346 -15.21 -12.55 -8.09
N ILE A 347 -13.92 -12.39 -7.87
CA ILE A 347 -13.30 -12.30 -6.55
C ILE A 347 -13.66 -11.02 -5.82
N LEU A 348 -13.89 -9.91 -6.54
CA LEU A 348 -14.19 -8.61 -5.95
C LEU A 348 -15.59 -8.54 -5.35
N ASP A 349 -16.51 -9.41 -5.73
CA ASP A 349 -17.86 -9.49 -5.16
C ASP A 349 -17.87 -9.69 -3.63
N GLN A 350 -16.76 -10.21 -3.08
CA GLN A 350 -16.58 -10.35 -1.64
C GLN A 350 -16.20 -9.04 -0.93
N PHE A 351 -15.78 -8.05 -1.68
CA PHE A 351 -15.30 -6.76 -1.20
C PHE A 351 -16.24 -5.62 -1.56
N ILE A 352 -16.69 -5.58 -2.81
CA ILE A 352 -17.41 -4.47 -3.42
C ILE A 352 -18.42 -4.98 -4.47
N ASN A 353 -19.39 -4.14 -4.81
CA ASN A 353 -20.23 -4.33 -5.97
C ASN A 353 -19.58 -3.66 -7.20
N VAL A 354 -18.92 -4.45 -8.03
CA VAL A 354 -18.18 -3.95 -9.20
C VAL A 354 -19.07 -3.17 -10.18
N LYS A 355 -20.36 -3.55 -10.33
CA LYS A 355 -21.30 -2.84 -11.22
C LYS A 355 -21.57 -1.41 -10.79
N GLU A 356 -21.49 -1.12 -9.49
CA GLU A 356 -21.67 0.23 -8.95
C GLU A 356 -20.37 1.05 -8.98
N VAL A 357 -19.23 0.38 -8.92
CA VAL A 357 -17.90 1.00 -8.90
C VAL A 357 -17.43 1.34 -10.30
N TYR A 358 -17.50 0.39 -11.23
CA TYR A 358 -16.99 0.51 -12.60
C TYR A 358 -17.65 1.66 -13.35
N ASP A 359 -16.84 2.57 -13.88
CA ASP A 359 -17.31 3.74 -14.60
C ASP A 359 -17.34 3.48 -16.11
N GLN A 360 -18.41 2.81 -16.57
CA GLN A 360 -18.62 2.47 -17.97
C GLN A 360 -18.55 3.69 -18.89
N LYS A 361 -18.99 4.86 -18.40
CA LYS A 361 -19.02 6.09 -19.22
C LYS A 361 -17.62 6.58 -19.55
N ASP A 362 -16.71 6.55 -18.57
CA ASP A 362 -15.34 7.03 -18.72
C ASP A 362 -14.45 6.01 -19.45
N ARG A 363 -14.71 4.73 -19.23
CA ARG A 363 -13.90 3.65 -19.83
C ARG A 363 -14.27 3.31 -21.28
N GLY A 364 -15.48 3.65 -21.73
CA GLY A 364 -15.95 3.46 -23.11
C GLY A 364 -16.67 2.14 -23.34
#